data_553be9c9e60208650aaa62646ab1b8aa
#
_entry.id   553be9c9e60208650aaa62646ab1b8aa
#
_cell.length_a   1.000
_cell.length_b   1.000
_cell.length_c   1.000
_cell.angle_alpha   90.00
_cell.angle_beta   90.00
_cell.angle_gamma   90.00
#
_symmetry.space_group_name_H-M   'P 1'
#
loop_
_entity.id
_entity.type
_entity.pdbx_description
1 polymer ?
#
loop_
_entity_poly.entity_id
_entity_poly.type
_entity_poly.pdbx_seq_one_letter_code
_entity_poly.pdbx_strand_id
1 'polypeptide(L)'
;VNTQLKKNRIIILVIFAMSIIPFAIAWFLADNPGKVKLGTNNGELITPPLTTEASDFTGYDSFSADNIKELQGHWILINVLSQAECQQACQEGLYKTQQITLMMGKDIARIRRLALISNQAEQPLPKQWQEDARLLKALPSATLKATLQKVAAGEQPGGLLIMDPLGNLMMQYDPGYDPYKVRNDLSKLLRISQIG
;
A
#
# COMPACT_ATOMS: atom_id res chain seq x y z
N VAL A 1 1.26 -0.87 65.75
CA VAL A 1 -0.08 -0.93 65.11
C VAL A 1 -0.14 -0.08 63.84
N ASN A 2 0.52 1.09 63.82
CA ASN A 2 0.43 2.02 62.68
C ASN A 2 1.16 1.54 61.40
N THR A 3 2.21 0.75 61.51
CA THR A 3 3.06 0.30 60.39
C THR A 3 2.34 -0.76 59.55
N GLN A 4 1.60 -1.66 60.21
CA GLN A 4 0.84 -2.74 59.53
C GLN A 4 -0.35 -2.17 58.74
N LEU A 5 -1.05 -1.17 59.34
CA LEU A 5 -2.15 -0.49 58.65
C LEU A 5 -1.67 0.28 57.43
N LYS A 6 -0.48 0.89 57.47
CA LYS A 6 0.12 1.57 56.31
C LYS A 6 0.48 0.57 55.22
N LYS A 7 1.06 -0.58 55.56
CA LYS A 7 1.39 -1.65 54.59
C LYS A 7 0.12 -2.17 53.91
N ASN A 8 -0.93 -2.45 54.65
CA ASN A 8 -2.18 -2.98 54.08
C ASN A 8 -2.84 -1.94 53.14
N ARG A 9 -2.82 -0.67 53.45
CA ARG A 9 -3.32 0.42 52.58
C ARG A 9 -2.52 0.49 51.27
N ILE A 10 -1.19 0.37 51.32
CA ILE A 10 -0.34 0.39 50.15
C ILE A 10 -0.64 -0.82 49.25
N ILE A 11 -0.79 -2.01 49.84
CA ILE A 11 -1.13 -3.24 49.09
C ILE A 11 -2.48 -3.07 48.36
N ILE A 12 -3.49 -2.53 49.04
CA ILE A 12 -4.80 -2.26 48.43
C ILE A 12 -4.66 -1.28 47.25
N LEU A 13 -3.92 -0.18 47.44
CA LEU A 13 -3.68 0.80 46.38
C LEU A 13 -2.94 0.21 45.18
N VAL A 14 -1.95 -0.65 45.42
CA VAL A 14 -1.21 -1.33 44.37
C VAL A 14 -2.14 -2.28 43.55
N ILE A 15 -3.02 -3.03 44.22
CA ILE A 15 -3.97 -3.91 43.55
C ILE A 15 -4.95 -3.06 42.71
N PHE A 16 -5.48 -1.99 43.25
CA PHE A 16 -6.34 -1.06 42.50
C PHE A 16 -5.63 -0.43 41.30
N ALA A 17 -4.39 0.04 41.49
CA ALA A 17 -3.58 0.62 40.44
C ALA A 17 -3.30 -0.40 39.33
N MET A 18 -2.96 -1.65 39.69
CA MET A 18 -2.69 -2.74 38.74
C MET A 18 -3.94 -3.08 37.88
N SER A 19 -5.13 -2.88 38.44
CA SER A 19 -6.39 -3.10 37.70
C SER A 19 -6.80 -1.89 36.86
N ILE A 20 -6.68 -0.67 37.39
CA ILE A 20 -7.20 0.55 36.74
C ILE A 20 -6.26 1.08 35.66
N ILE A 21 -4.94 1.02 35.86
CA ILE A 21 -3.95 1.58 34.93
C ILE A 21 -4.05 0.96 33.52
N PRO A 22 -4.15 -0.36 33.33
CA PRO A 22 -4.30 -0.95 32.00
C PRO A 22 -5.57 -0.48 31.27
N PHE A 23 -6.67 -0.34 31.99
CA PHE A 23 -7.93 0.17 31.43
C PHE A 23 -7.80 1.65 31.03
N ALA A 24 -7.18 2.47 31.86
CA ALA A 24 -6.97 3.88 31.55
C ALA A 24 -6.06 4.05 30.31
N ILE A 25 -5.02 3.24 30.20
CA ILE A 25 -4.13 3.22 29.03
C ILE A 25 -4.91 2.77 27.78
N ALA A 26 -5.69 1.68 27.87
CA ALA A 26 -6.48 1.19 26.75
C ALA A 26 -7.53 2.23 26.30
N TRP A 27 -8.19 2.87 27.22
CA TRP A 27 -9.13 3.96 26.92
C TRP A 27 -8.43 5.14 26.21
N PHE A 28 -7.30 5.61 26.76
CA PHE A 28 -6.54 6.68 26.15
C PHE A 28 -6.06 6.35 24.72
N LEU A 29 -5.65 5.12 24.49
CA LEU A 29 -5.25 4.64 23.15
C LEU A 29 -6.44 4.54 22.20
N ALA A 30 -7.61 4.11 22.67
CA ALA A 30 -8.83 4.04 21.89
C ALA A 30 -9.31 5.43 21.44
N ASP A 31 -9.22 6.42 22.34
CA ASP A 31 -9.59 7.80 22.02
C ASP A 31 -8.56 8.54 21.15
N ASN A 32 -7.33 8.01 21.02
CA ASN A 32 -6.26 8.63 20.25
C ASN A 32 -5.60 7.66 19.26
N PRO A 33 -6.35 7.12 18.29
CA PRO A 33 -5.85 6.09 17.37
C PRO A 33 -4.66 6.55 16.52
N GLY A 34 -4.49 7.86 16.30
CA GLY A 34 -3.38 8.43 15.55
C GLY A 34 -2.05 8.57 16.31
N LYS A 35 -2.05 8.43 17.64
CA LYS A 35 -0.83 8.62 18.46
C LYS A 35 0.05 7.38 18.55
N VAL A 36 -0.50 6.22 18.28
CA VAL A 36 0.24 4.94 18.32
C VAL A 36 -0.03 4.18 17.04
N LYS A 37 1.02 3.91 16.27
CA LYS A 37 0.94 3.00 15.11
C LYS A 37 0.78 1.58 15.66
N LEU A 38 -0.46 1.16 15.88
CA LEU A 38 -0.81 -0.20 16.34
C LEU A 38 -0.75 -1.23 15.19
N GLY A 39 -0.56 -0.76 13.95
CA GLY A 39 -0.45 -1.62 12.77
C GLY A 39 0.91 -2.31 12.66
N THR A 40 0.90 -3.57 12.22
CA THR A 40 2.12 -4.32 11.87
C THR A 40 2.57 -4.08 10.43
N ASN A 41 1.89 -3.20 9.71
CA ASN A 41 2.18 -2.78 8.35
C ASN A 41 3.28 -1.70 8.33
N ASN A 42 4.13 -1.77 7.32
CA ASN A 42 5.16 -0.75 7.07
C ASN A 42 4.63 0.38 6.18
N GLY A 43 3.71 0.06 5.25
CA GLY A 43 2.99 1.03 4.44
C GLY A 43 1.84 1.66 5.20
N GLU A 44 1.30 2.74 4.66
CA GLU A 44 0.12 3.41 5.18
C GLU A 44 -1.14 2.79 4.57
N LEU A 45 -2.11 2.43 5.42
CA LEU A 45 -3.40 1.92 4.98
C LEU A 45 -4.28 3.08 4.49
N ILE A 46 -4.88 2.91 3.34
CA ILE A 46 -5.91 3.82 2.81
C ILE A 46 -7.23 3.44 3.48
N THR A 47 -7.75 4.33 4.33
CA THR A 47 -8.94 4.05 5.12
C THR A 47 -9.97 5.17 4.97
N PRO A 48 -11.19 4.89 4.45
CA PRO A 48 -11.62 3.62 3.87
C PRO A 48 -10.87 3.28 2.56
N PRO A 49 -10.77 2.00 2.18
CA PRO A 49 -10.21 1.61 0.88
C PRO A 49 -10.95 2.29 -0.28
N LEU A 50 -10.21 2.69 -1.31
CA LEU A 50 -10.79 3.36 -2.47
C LEU A 50 -11.05 2.33 -3.57
N THR A 51 -12.31 2.13 -3.91
CA THR A 51 -12.71 1.19 -4.96
C THR A 51 -12.39 1.72 -6.34
N THR A 52 -11.95 0.83 -7.23
CA THR A 52 -11.79 1.08 -8.66
C THR A 52 -12.59 0.05 -9.44
N GLU A 53 -12.92 0.39 -10.69
CA GLU A 53 -13.60 -0.50 -11.62
C GLU A 53 -12.68 -0.87 -12.80
N ALA A 54 -12.95 -1.97 -13.47
CA ALA A 54 -12.18 -2.38 -14.65
C ALA A 54 -12.18 -1.30 -15.75
N SER A 55 -13.27 -0.57 -15.88
CA SER A 55 -13.45 0.55 -16.81
C SER A 55 -12.55 1.76 -16.50
N ASP A 56 -11.98 1.81 -15.31
CA ASP A 56 -11.05 2.87 -14.90
C ASP A 56 -9.67 2.74 -15.54
N PHE A 57 -9.37 1.59 -16.14
CA PHE A 57 -8.07 1.29 -16.72
C PHE A 57 -8.18 1.03 -18.21
N THR A 58 -7.56 1.88 -19.03
CA THR A 58 -7.45 1.65 -20.47
C THR A 58 -6.01 1.29 -20.82
N GLY A 59 -5.79 0.14 -21.47
CA GLY A 59 -4.44 -0.29 -21.88
C GLY A 59 -3.75 0.76 -22.73
N TYR A 60 -2.50 1.09 -22.42
CA TYR A 60 -1.73 2.13 -23.11
C TYR A 60 -1.10 1.63 -24.40
N ASP A 61 -0.64 0.39 -24.43
CA ASP A 61 -0.06 -0.28 -25.60
C ASP A 61 -0.84 -1.56 -25.95
N SER A 62 -0.55 -2.17 -27.10
CA SER A 62 -1.25 -3.37 -27.57
C SER A 62 -1.18 -4.52 -26.55
N PHE A 63 0.02 -4.77 -26.00
CA PHE A 63 0.22 -5.80 -24.98
C PHE A 63 -0.67 -5.54 -23.75
N SER A 64 -0.68 -4.31 -23.25
CA SER A 64 -1.48 -3.96 -22.07
C SER A 64 -2.98 -3.96 -22.37
N ALA A 65 -3.40 -3.56 -23.56
CA ALA A 65 -4.81 -3.64 -23.98
C ALA A 65 -5.34 -5.08 -23.99
N ASP A 66 -4.55 -6.02 -24.51
CA ASP A 66 -4.92 -7.43 -24.55
C ASP A 66 -4.96 -8.09 -23.16
N ASN A 67 -4.13 -7.60 -22.23
CA ASN A 67 -3.93 -8.19 -20.91
C ASN A 67 -4.51 -7.37 -19.74
N ILE A 68 -5.21 -6.26 -20.00
CA ILE A 68 -5.73 -5.37 -18.95
C ILE A 68 -6.67 -6.08 -17.96
N LYS A 69 -7.36 -7.13 -18.42
CA LYS A 69 -8.22 -7.98 -17.58
C LYS A 69 -7.47 -8.67 -16.44
N GLU A 70 -6.15 -8.82 -16.53
CA GLU A 70 -5.32 -9.38 -15.47
C GLU A 70 -5.19 -8.46 -14.25
N LEU A 71 -5.67 -7.22 -14.32
CA LEU A 71 -5.81 -6.37 -13.14
C LEU A 71 -6.87 -6.88 -12.17
N GLN A 72 -7.82 -7.70 -12.64
CA GLN A 72 -8.79 -8.36 -11.77
C GLN A 72 -8.28 -9.72 -11.32
N GLY A 73 -8.57 -10.06 -10.06
CA GLY A 73 -8.18 -11.34 -9.49
C GLY A 73 -6.70 -11.44 -9.09
N HIS A 74 -5.91 -10.38 -9.23
CA HIS A 74 -4.51 -10.34 -8.84
C HIS A 74 -4.23 -9.16 -7.90
N TRP A 75 -3.17 -9.28 -7.12
CA TRP A 75 -2.59 -8.18 -6.35
C TRP A 75 -1.79 -7.29 -7.28
N ILE A 76 -2.06 -5.99 -7.28
CA ILE A 76 -1.44 -5.06 -8.22
C ILE A 76 -0.53 -4.07 -7.48
N LEU A 77 0.73 -4.02 -7.93
CA LEU A 77 1.70 -2.99 -7.55
C LEU A 77 1.61 -1.85 -8.57
N ILE A 78 1.09 -0.70 -8.17
CA ILE A 78 0.81 0.43 -9.06
C ILE A 78 1.84 1.53 -8.84
N ASN A 79 2.62 1.84 -9.88
CA ASN A 79 3.43 3.05 -9.95
C ASN A 79 2.68 4.10 -10.76
N VAL A 80 2.38 5.26 -10.15
CA VAL A 80 1.69 6.36 -10.83
C VAL A 80 2.71 7.27 -11.49
N LEU A 81 2.60 7.43 -12.80
CA LEU A 81 3.40 8.32 -13.60
C LEU A 81 2.64 9.64 -13.77
N SER A 82 2.81 10.55 -12.82
CA SER A 82 2.15 11.86 -12.79
C SER A 82 2.87 12.92 -13.60
N GLN A 83 4.15 12.71 -13.93
CA GLN A 83 4.98 13.63 -14.70
C GLN A 83 5.01 13.25 -16.19
N ALA A 84 5.30 14.23 -17.06
CA ALA A 84 5.41 14.01 -18.50
C ALA A 84 6.56 13.05 -18.85
N GLU A 85 7.62 13.04 -18.05
CA GLU A 85 8.76 12.13 -18.20
C GLU A 85 8.98 11.33 -16.92
N CYS A 86 9.32 10.05 -17.08
CA CYS A 86 9.70 9.19 -15.97
C CYS A 86 11.14 9.50 -15.55
N GLN A 87 11.31 10.48 -14.66
CA GLN A 87 12.57 10.87 -14.07
C GLN A 87 13.09 9.83 -13.07
N GLN A 88 14.23 10.11 -12.41
CA GLN A 88 14.92 9.17 -11.53
C GLN A 88 14.01 8.51 -10.48
N ALA A 89 13.19 9.26 -9.76
CA ALA A 89 12.30 8.72 -8.73
C ALA A 89 11.28 7.73 -9.30
N CYS A 90 10.73 8.02 -10.48
CA CYS A 90 9.82 7.13 -11.19
C CYS A 90 10.53 5.83 -11.62
N GLN A 91 11.71 5.94 -12.23
CA GLN A 91 12.49 4.78 -12.68
C GLN A 91 12.90 3.89 -11.49
N GLU A 92 13.28 4.50 -10.36
CA GLU A 92 13.58 3.80 -9.12
C GLU A 92 12.34 3.06 -8.58
N GLY A 93 11.17 3.68 -8.61
CA GLY A 93 9.91 3.06 -8.22
C GLY A 93 9.58 1.82 -9.08
N LEU A 94 9.70 1.95 -10.40
CA LEU A 94 9.49 0.82 -11.34
C LEU A 94 10.50 -0.31 -11.11
N TYR A 95 11.76 0.02 -10.88
CA TYR A 95 12.80 -0.95 -10.56
C TYR A 95 12.50 -1.67 -9.24
N LYS A 96 12.13 -0.93 -8.18
CA LYS A 96 11.78 -1.51 -6.88
C LYS A 96 10.60 -2.46 -6.99
N THR A 97 9.54 -2.11 -7.72
CA THR A 97 8.38 -3.01 -7.91
C THR A 97 8.74 -4.27 -8.71
N GLN A 98 9.66 -4.17 -9.67
CA GLN A 98 10.22 -5.34 -10.35
C GLN A 98 10.94 -6.27 -9.35
N GLN A 99 11.82 -5.71 -8.52
CA GLN A 99 12.54 -6.49 -7.50
C GLN A 99 11.60 -7.11 -6.47
N ILE A 100 10.61 -6.37 -5.99
CA ILE A 100 9.60 -6.88 -5.06
C ILE A 100 8.90 -8.11 -5.66
N THR A 101 8.45 -8.01 -6.92
CA THR A 101 7.76 -9.11 -7.59
C THR A 101 8.65 -10.35 -7.70
N LEU A 102 9.93 -10.19 -8.05
CA LEU A 102 10.90 -11.29 -8.12
C LEU A 102 11.15 -11.93 -6.75
N MET A 103 11.18 -11.15 -5.67
CA MET A 103 11.36 -11.64 -4.30
C MET A 103 10.16 -12.43 -3.76
N MET A 104 8.99 -12.39 -4.43
CA MET A 104 7.80 -13.13 -3.99
C MET A 104 7.84 -14.63 -4.32
N GLY A 105 8.78 -15.05 -5.16
CA GLY A 105 9.02 -16.47 -5.44
C GLY A 105 7.77 -17.21 -5.94
N LYS A 106 7.28 -18.17 -5.16
CA LYS A 106 6.11 -18.98 -5.53
C LYS A 106 4.81 -18.17 -5.70
N ASP A 107 4.69 -17.03 -5.04
CA ASP A 107 3.51 -16.18 -5.09
C ASP A 107 3.56 -15.15 -6.23
N ILE A 108 4.61 -15.17 -7.07
CA ILE A 108 4.79 -14.23 -8.19
C ILE A 108 3.61 -14.26 -9.18
N ALA A 109 2.98 -15.41 -9.36
CA ALA A 109 1.84 -15.57 -10.26
C ALA A 109 0.59 -14.78 -9.80
N ARG A 110 0.50 -14.49 -8.51
CA ARG A 110 -0.62 -13.77 -7.90
C ARG A 110 -0.47 -12.25 -7.97
N ILE A 111 0.64 -11.75 -8.52
CA ILE A 111 1.00 -10.34 -8.51
C ILE A 111 1.17 -9.83 -9.93
N ARG A 112 0.67 -8.62 -10.19
CA ARG A 112 0.92 -7.88 -11.44
C ARG A 112 1.50 -6.52 -11.11
N ARG A 113 2.26 -5.97 -12.05
CA ARG A 113 2.78 -4.60 -11.97
C ARG A 113 2.06 -3.74 -12.97
N LEU A 114 1.71 -2.54 -12.56
CA LEU A 114 1.03 -1.55 -13.38
C LEU A 114 1.77 -0.21 -13.33
N ALA A 115 2.14 0.30 -14.50
CA ALA A 115 2.50 1.70 -14.68
C ALA A 115 1.26 2.47 -15.11
N LEU A 116 0.74 3.32 -14.22
CA LEU A 116 -0.45 4.12 -14.48
C LEU A 116 -0.03 5.51 -14.97
N ILE A 117 -0.25 5.76 -16.26
CA ILE A 117 0.20 6.97 -16.97
C ILE A 117 -0.89 8.03 -16.85
N SER A 118 -0.77 8.93 -15.89
CA SER A 118 -1.78 9.96 -15.65
C SER A 118 -1.63 11.19 -16.55
N ASN A 119 -0.43 11.46 -17.09
CA ASN A 119 -0.18 12.48 -18.09
C ASN A 119 0.07 11.84 -19.45
N GLN A 120 -0.60 12.34 -20.48
CA GLN A 120 -0.41 11.90 -21.87
C GLN A 120 0.88 12.51 -22.43
N ALA A 121 2.02 11.90 -22.14
CA ALA A 121 3.26 12.18 -22.84
C ALA A 121 3.41 11.20 -24.01
N GLU A 122 4.01 11.64 -25.12
CA GLU A 122 4.24 10.79 -26.29
C GLU A 122 5.17 9.60 -25.97
N GLN A 123 6.11 9.77 -25.03
CA GLN A 123 7.03 8.71 -24.57
C GLN A 123 7.27 8.82 -23.05
N PRO A 124 6.31 8.40 -22.23
CA PRO A 124 6.40 8.61 -20.79
C PRO A 124 7.41 7.68 -20.10
N LEU A 125 7.83 6.60 -20.75
CA LEU A 125 8.67 5.57 -20.17
C LEU A 125 9.98 5.38 -20.96
N PRO A 126 11.12 5.18 -20.29
CA PRO A 126 12.35 4.69 -20.92
C PRO A 126 12.13 3.35 -21.62
N LYS A 127 12.91 3.09 -22.69
CA LYS A 127 12.78 1.92 -23.56
C LYS A 127 12.74 0.60 -22.79
N GLN A 128 13.59 0.44 -21.78
CA GLN A 128 13.62 -0.77 -20.94
C GLN A 128 12.27 -1.10 -20.27
N TRP A 129 11.46 -0.09 -19.93
CA TRP A 129 10.15 -0.27 -19.33
C TRP A 129 9.04 -0.37 -20.38
N GLN A 130 9.25 0.20 -21.56
CA GLN A 130 8.33 0.01 -22.69
C GLN A 130 8.33 -1.44 -23.14
N GLU A 131 9.49 -2.10 -23.17
CA GLU A 131 9.69 -3.47 -23.62
C GLU A 131 9.47 -4.52 -22.50
N ASP A 132 9.22 -4.12 -21.25
CA ASP A 132 8.98 -5.06 -20.15
C ASP A 132 7.60 -5.72 -20.28
N ALA A 133 7.61 -6.96 -20.77
CA ALA A 133 6.41 -7.79 -20.97
C ALA A 133 5.70 -8.22 -19.67
N ARG A 134 6.22 -7.87 -18.49
CA ARG A 134 5.57 -8.11 -17.19
C ARG A 134 5.03 -6.83 -16.55
N LEU A 135 5.17 -5.70 -17.22
CA LEU A 135 4.68 -4.41 -16.78
C LEU A 135 3.47 -4.02 -17.63
N LEU A 136 2.29 -4.09 -17.05
CA LEU A 136 1.09 -3.53 -17.66
C LEU A 136 1.18 -1.99 -17.61
N LYS A 137 0.68 -1.35 -18.64
CA LYS A 137 0.66 0.11 -18.78
C LYS A 137 -0.77 0.52 -19.07
N ALA A 138 -1.30 1.46 -18.29
CA ALA A 138 -2.67 1.91 -18.49
C ALA A 138 -2.82 3.40 -18.31
N LEU A 139 -3.84 3.93 -18.97
CA LEU A 139 -4.36 5.27 -18.78
C LEU A 139 -5.51 5.22 -17.77
N PRO A 140 -5.52 6.08 -16.74
CA PRO A 140 -6.61 6.17 -15.81
C PRO A 140 -7.80 6.94 -16.41
N SER A 141 -9.02 6.53 -16.05
CA SER A 141 -10.23 7.31 -16.28
C SER A 141 -10.20 8.65 -15.53
N ALA A 142 -11.10 9.56 -15.86
CA ALA A 142 -11.24 10.82 -15.12
C ALA A 142 -11.61 10.58 -13.64
N THR A 143 -12.45 9.57 -13.38
CA THR A 143 -12.85 9.14 -12.03
C THR A 143 -11.64 8.64 -11.22
N LEU A 144 -10.84 7.76 -11.82
CA LEU A 144 -9.64 7.24 -11.17
C LEU A 144 -8.62 8.34 -10.90
N LYS A 145 -8.41 9.28 -11.84
CA LYS A 145 -7.54 10.45 -11.61
C LYS A 145 -7.98 11.25 -10.38
N ALA A 146 -9.27 11.55 -10.26
CA ALA A 146 -9.81 12.26 -9.09
C ALA A 146 -9.68 11.44 -7.78
N THR A 147 -9.70 10.12 -7.88
CA THR A 147 -9.48 9.22 -6.75
C THR A 147 -8.02 9.20 -6.31
N LEU A 148 -7.09 9.17 -7.26
CA LEU A 148 -5.65 9.20 -6.99
C LEU A 148 -5.19 10.49 -6.31
N GLN A 149 -5.84 11.62 -6.58
CA GLN A 149 -5.57 12.89 -5.92
C GLN A 149 -5.88 12.91 -4.41
N LYS A 150 -6.60 11.90 -3.92
CA LYS A 150 -6.92 11.76 -2.49
C LYS A 150 -5.84 11.00 -1.71
N VAL A 151 -4.86 10.42 -2.38
CA VAL A 151 -3.79 9.63 -1.79
C VAL A 151 -2.42 10.18 -2.16
N ALA A 152 -1.54 10.35 -1.18
CA ALA A 152 -0.24 10.99 -1.40
C ALA A 152 0.61 10.28 -2.45
N ALA A 153 0.68 8.96 -2.42
CA ALA A 153 1.43 8.16 -3.39
C ALA A 153 0.83 8.21 -4.81
N GLY A 154 -0.42 8.65 -4.96
CA GLY A 154 -1.07 8.85 -6.26
C GLY A 154 -0.57 10.05 -7.06
N GLU A 155 0.07 11.01 -6.39
CA GLU A 155 0.60 12.23 -7.01
C GLU A 155 2.13 12.33 -6.96
N GLN A 156 2.77 11.62 -6.04
CA GLN A 156 4.21 11.72 -5.82
C GLN A 156 4.98 10.79 -6.77
N PRO A 157 5.94 11.31 -7.56
CA PRO A 157 6.81 10.49 -8.40
C PRO A 157 7.58 9.47 -7.56
N GLY A 158 7.50 8.19 -7.94
CA GLY A 158 8.16 7.11 -7.23
C GLY A 158 7.39 6.55 -6.02
N GLY A 159 6.18 7.04 -5.75
CA GLY A 159 5.25 6.42 -4.81
C GLY A 159 4.73 5.08 -5.31
N LEU A 160 4.21 4.26 -4.40
CA LEU A 160 3.64 2.94 -4.70
C LEU A 160 2.26 2.80 -4.07
N LEU A 161 1.30 2.33 -4.86
CA LEU A 161 -0.01 1.90 -4.39
C LEU A 161 -0.13 0.39 -4.50
N ILE A 162 -0.83 -0.23 -3.55
CA ILE A 162 -1.22 -1.64 -3.62
C ILE A 162 -2.73 -1.72 -3.78
N MET A 163 -3.16 -2.43 -4.82
CA MET A 163 -4.56 -2.75 -5.09
C MET A 163 -4.80 -4.24 -4.86
N ASP A 164 -5.92 -4.56 -4.22
CA ASP A 164 -6.33 -5.93 -3.97
C ASP A 164 -6.97 -6.61 -5.20
N PRO A 165 -7.18 -7.93 -5.20
CA PRO A 165 -7.81 -8.64 -6.31
C PRO A 165 -9.26 -8.23 -6.63
N LEU A 166 -9.92 -7.49 -5.74
CA LEU A 166 -11.27 -6.96 -5.92
C LEU A 166 -11.28 -5.54 -6.52
N GLY A 167 -10.10 -4.94 -6.71
CA GLY A 167 -9.96 -3.59 -7.26
C GLY A 167 -9.95 -2.47 -6.22
N ASN A 168 -9.68 -2.77 -4.96
CA ASN A 168 -9.59 -1.73 -3.94
C ASN A 168 -8.13 -1.26 -3.75
N LEU A 169 -7.89 0.04 -3.84
CA LEU A 169 -6.63 0.66 -3.40
C LEU A 169 -6.63 0.67 -1.88
N MET A 170 -5.75 -0.09 -1.26
CA MET A 170 -5.78 -0.33 0.18
C MET A 170 -4.53 0.10 0.93
N MET A 171 -3.41 0.28 0.25
CA MET A 171 -2.15 0.64 0.90
C MET A 171 -1.31 1.53 0.00
N GLN A 172 -0.60 2.46 0.61
CA GLN A 172 0.32 3.37 -0.07
C GLN A 172 1.69 3.42 0.62
N TYR A 173 2.70 3.77 -0.17
CA TYR A 173 4.07 3.99 0.28
C TYR A 173 4.63 5.25 -0.37
N ASP A 174 5.24 6.09 0.43
CA ASP A 174 5.91 7.29 -0.04
C ASP A 174 7.14 6.96 -0.91
N PRO A 175 7.57 7.88 -1.79
CA PRO A 175 8.81 7.74 -2.54
C PRO A 175 9.99 7.41 -1.63
N GLY A 176 10.91 6.58 -2.12
CA GLY A 176 12.06 6.15 -1.32
C GLY A 176 11.78 4.96 -0.39
N TYR A 177 10.60 4.35 -0.45
CA TYR A 177 10.27 3.18 0.36
C TYR A 177 11.31 2.05 0.23
N ASP A 178 11.42 1.26 1.31
CA ASP A 178 12.26 0.06 1.37
C ASP A 178 11.49 -1.12 0.71
N PRO A 179 12.01 -1.73 -0.37
CA PRO A 179 11.35 -2.84 -1.06
C PRO A 179 11.17 -4.09 -0.17
N TYR A 180 12.03 -4.32 0.81
CA TYR A 180 11.87 -5.43 1.75
C TYR A 180 10.68 -5.23 2.69
N LYS A 181 10.40 -3.99 3.08
CA LYS A 181 9.22 -3.65 3.89
C LYS A 181 7.94 -3.89 3.11
N VAL A 182 7.89 -3.44 1.85
CA VAL A 182 6.75 -3.71 0.94
C VAL A 182 6.55 -5.20 0.74
N ARG A 183 7.63 -5.94 0.43
CA ARG A 183 7.57 -7.41 0.29
C ARG A 183 7.01 -8.07 1.54
N ASN A 184 7.41 -7.62 2.74
CA ASN A 184 6.92 -8.19 4.00
C ASN A 184 5.41 -7.96 4.18
N ASP A 185 4.92 -6.77 3.88
CA ASP A 185 3.49 -6.46 3.97
C ASP A 185 2.70 -7.23 2.91
N LEU A 186 3.17 -7.26 1.66
CA LEU A 186 2.55 -8.02 0.59
C LEU A 186 2.50 -9.53 0.91
N SER A 187 3.54 -10.09 1.51
CA SER A 187 3.56 -11.50 1.95
C SER A 187 2.51 -11.79 3.04
N LYS A 188 2.25 -10.82 3.93
CA LYS A 188 1.17 -10.96 4.93
C LYS A 188 -0.21 -10.92 4.26
N LEU A 189 -0.41 -9.98 3.33
CA LEU A 189 -1.66 -9.85 2.57
C LEU A 189 -1.97 -11.13 1.79
N LEU A 190 -1.00 -11.64 1.03
CA LEU A 190 -1.14 -12.86 0.24
C LEU A 190 -1.41 -14.11 1.10
N ARG A 191 -0.87 -14.16 2.32
CA ARG A 191 -1.12 -15.27 3.26
C ARG A 191 -2.53 -15.27 3.80
N ILE A 192 -3.13 -14.10 4.00
CA ILE A 192 -4.49 -13.96 4.54
C ILE A 192 -5.52 -14.06 3.42
N SER A 193 -5.19 -13.57 2.23
CA SER A 193 -6.07 -13.61 1.06
C SER A 193 -6.12 -15.01 0.47
N GLN A 194 -7.35 -15.50 0.25
CA GLN A 194 -7.60 -16.74 -0.49
C GLN A 194 -7.82 -16.50 -1.99
N ILE A 195 -7.81 -15.23 -2.42
CA ILE A 195 -8.03 -14.79 -3.81
C ILE A 195 -6.72 -14.24 -4.35
N GLY A 196 -6.50 -14.46 -5.64
CA GLY A 196 -5.31 -13.98 -6.37
C GLY A 196 -4.29 -15.06 -6.64
#